data_7b140f38cef39d13739779681240ef34
#
_entry.id   7b140f38cef39d13739779681240ef34
#
_cell.length_a   1.000
_cell.length_b   1.000
_cell.length_c   1.000
_cell.angle_alpha   90.00
_cell.angle_beta   90.00
_cell.angle_gamma   90.00
#
_symmetry.space_group_name_H-M   'P 1'
#
loop_
_entity.id
_entity.type
_entity.pdbx_description
1 polymer ?
#
loop_
_entity_poly.entity_id
_entity_poly.type
_entity_poly.pdbx_seq_one_letter_code
_entity_poly.pdbx_strand_id
1 'polypeptide(L)'
;GHEEKTGKNRILGTKHNIYGQQKNWLERRHEEEASLGYTEQPYCVIIGGGQGGIALGARLKRLGVPTIILEKNPRAGDSWRNRYRSLVLHDPVWYDHLPYIPFPDDWPIFTPKDKLGDWLEMYTKVMELNYWGSTECKKASFDEATQEWTVEAIRDGKPVTLRPKQLVFATGAYGPPNEIELPGIENFGGEQYHSSKYQSGAGKYNVDLRKIQWNLNVPCNGMLKEKKILQKRWNEPNTILHYKCR
;
A
#
# COMPACT_ATOMS: atom_id res chain seq x y z
N GLY A 1 11.86 -25.70 -20.67
CA GLY A 1 12.84 -24.76 -21.06
C GLY A 1 13.05 -23.55 -20.17
N HIS A 2 12.06 -23.03 -19.46
CA HIS A 2 12.25 -21.79 -18.66
C HIS A 2 12.94 -22.06 -17.33
N GLU A 3 12.68 -23.23 -16.72
CA GLU A 3 13.31 -23.62 -15.45
C GLU A 3 14.79 -24.01 -15.62
N GLU A 4 15.16 -24.57 -16.76
CA GLU A 4 16.54 -24.90 -17.06
C GLU A 4 17.43 -23.67 -17.23
N LYS A 5 16.91 -22.58 -17.83
CA LYS A 5 17.64 -21.32 -17.96
C LYS A 5 17.85 -20.62 -16.62
N THR A 6 16.84 -20.62 -15.74
CA THR A 6 16.96 -20.00 -14.41
C THR A 6 17.85 -20.79 -13.47
N GLY A 7 17.84 -22.13 -13.53
CA GLY A 7 18.72 -22.98 -12.74
C GLY A 7 20.17 -22.84 -13.14
N LYS A 8 20.48 -22.87 -14.43
CA LYS A 8 21.83 -22.69 -14.95
C LYS A 8 22.41 -21.31 -14.64
N ASN A 9 21.62 -20.24 -14.75
CA ASN A 9 22.05 -18.89 -14.40
C ASN A 9 22.35 -18.72 -12.90
N ARG A 10 21.64 -19.40 -12.01
CA ARG A 10 21.93 -19.36 -10.56
C ARG A 10 23.29 -19.99 -10.23
N ILE A 11 23.63 -21.11 -10.87
CA ILE A 11 24.87 -21.85 -10.61
C ILE A 11 26.06 -21.18 -11.30
N LEU A 12 25.88 -20.69 -12.53
CA LEU A 12 26.93 -20.10 -13.34
C LEU A 12 27.22 -18.63 -12.98
N GLY A 13 26.25 -17.91 -12.38
CA GLY A 13 26.43 -16.52 -11.97
C GLY A 13 27.63 -16.32 -11.04
N THR A 14 27.88 -17.29 -10.15
CA THR A 14 29.03 -17.25 -9.25
C THR A 14 30.36 -17.47 -9.97
N LYS A 15 30.41 -18.33 -10.97
CA LYS A 15 31.61 -18.58 -11.76
C LYS A 15 32.02 -17.39 -12.63
N HIS A 16 31.06 -16.71 -13.21
CA HIS A 16 31.34 -15.55 -14.07
C HIS A 16 31.93 -14.36 -13.32
N ASN A 17 31.55 -14.19 -12.04
CA ASN A 17 32.10 -13.13 -11.19
C ASN A 17 33.61 -13.35 -10.87
N ILE A 18 34.06 -14.60 -10.86
CA ILE A 18 35.48 -14.94 -10.58
C ILE A 18 36.40 -14.53 -11.74
N TYR A 19 35.88 -14.51 -12.97
CA TYR A 19 36.68 -14.26 -14.16
C TYR A 19 36.64 -12.81 -14.67
N GLY A 20 35.91 -11.90 -13.98
CA GLY A 20 35.84 -10.47 -14.34
C GLY A 20 35.22 -10.16 -15.70
N GLN A 21 34.67 -11.15 -16.39
CA GLN A 21 34.10 -11.03 -17.72
C GLN A 21 32.63 -10.65 -17.75
N GLN A 22 31.94 -10.77 -16.63
CA GLN A 22 30.51 -10.41 -16.53
C GLN A 22 30.25 -9.59 -15.29
N LYS A 23 29.30 -8.66 -15.42
CA LYS A 23 28.84 -7.85 -14.30
C LYS A 23 28.31 -8.72 -13.18
N ASN A 24 28.70 -8.41 -11.96
CA ASN A 24 28.18 -9.06 -10.76
C ASN A 24 26.71 -8.69 -10.53
N TRP A 25 26.08 -9.30 -9.54
CA TRP A 25 24.66 -9.07 -9.21
C TRP A 25 24.40 -7.58 -8.90
N LEU A 26 25.24 -6.95 -8.08
CA LEU A 26 25.05 -5.56 -7.65
C LEU A 26 25.17 -4.58 -8.83
N GLU A 27 26.18 -4.78 -9.70
CA GLU A 27 26.37 -3.96 -10.91
C GLU A 27 25.15 -4.03 -11.83
N ARG A 28 24.62 -5.23 -12.07
CA ARG A 28 23.40 -5.41 -12.87
C ARG A 28 22.19 -4.74 -12.24
N ARG A 29 22.05 -4.83 -10.90
CA ARG A 29 20.95 -4.20 -10.17
C ARG A 29 21.03 -2.68 -10.27
N HIS A 30 22.21 -2.09 -10.07
CA HIS A 30 22.43 -0.65 -10.20
C HIS A 30 22.15 -0.16 -11.62
N GLU A 31 22.51 -0.93 -12.65
CA GLU A 31 22.19 -0.58 -14.03
C GLU A 31 20.69 -0.61 -14.31
N GLU A 32 19.99 -1.64 -13.87
CA GLU A 32 18.53 -1.71 -13.98
C GLU A 32 17.88 -0.49 -13.30
N GLU A 33 18.33 -0.15 -12.10
CA GLU A 33 17.81 1.00 -11.35
C GLU A 33 18.14 2.36 -12.01
N ALA A 34 19.26 2.44 -12.70
CA ALA A 34 19.69 3.66 -13.40
C ALA A 34 19.06 3.80 -14.79
N SER A 35 18.70 2.70 -15.44
CA SER A 35 18.16 2.72 -16.82
C SER A 35 16.62 2.73 -16.83
N LEU A 36 15.98 1.88 -16.02
CA LEU A 36 14.54 1.67 -16.09
C LEU A 36 13.76 2.90 -15.58
N GLY A 37 12.94 3.46 -16.45
CA GLY A 37 12.17 4.67 -16.22
C GLY A 37 12.90 5.97 -16.57
N TYR A 38 14.15 5.87 -17.05
CA TYR A 38 14.97 7.00 -17.51
C TYR A 38 15.38 6.84 -18.98
N THR A 39 16.29 5.94 -19.26
CA THR A 39 16.75 5.62 -20.63
C THR A 39 15.94 4.48 -21.26
N GLU A 40 15.40 3.59 -20.45
CA GLU A 40 14.54 2.49 -20.85
C GLU A 40 13.15 2.67 -20.25
N GLN A 41 12.10 2.47 -21.05
CA GLN A 41 10.73 2.58 -20.54
C GLN A 41 10.27 1.25 -19.94
N PRO A 42 9.52 1.27 -18.82
CA PRO A 42 8.90 0.06 -18.30
C PRO A 42 7.79 -0.43 -19.23
N TYR A 43 7.63 -1.75 -19.33
CA TYR A 43 6.46 -2.31 -20.00
C TYR A 43 5.18 -2.10 -19.21
N CYS A 44 5.28 -2.20 -17.89
CA CYS A 44 4.16 -2.03 -16.96
C CYS A 44 4.49 -1.00 -15.87
N VAL A 45 3.54 -0.13 -15.58
CA VAL A 45 3.57 0.74 -14.40
C VAL A 45 2.42 0.35 -13.48
N ILE A 46 2.72 0.16 -12.20
CA ILE A 46 1.73 -0.11 -11.15
C ILE A 46 1.63 1.15 -10.28
N ILE A 47 0.43 1.72 -10.19
CA ILE A 47 0.15 2.86 -9.29
C ILE A 47 -0.37 2.33 -7.96
N GLY A 48 0.41 2.52 -6.91
CA GLY A 48 0.16 2.05 -5.56
C GLY A 48 1.06 0.91 -5.14
N GLY A 49 1.91 1.17 -4.15
CA GLY A 49 2.91 0.26 -3.59
C GLY A 49 2.47 -0.43 -2.29
N GLY A 50 1.17 -0.68 -2.11
CA GLY A 50 0.65 -1.53 -1.05
C GLY A 50 0.84 -3.02 -1.37
N GLN A 51 0.30 -3.92 -0.53
CA GLN A 51 0.45 -5.36 -0.70
C GLN A 51 0.04 -5.87 -2.09
N GLY A 52 -1.03 -5.33 -2.67
CA GLY A 52 -1.50 -5.73 -4.01
C GLY A 52 -0.51 -5.36 -5.11
N GLY A 53 0.00 -4.12 -5.10
CA GLY A 53 1.01 -3.66 -6.06
C GLY A 53 2.33 -4.40 -5.94
N ILE A 54 2.78 -4.65 -4.70
CA ILE A 54 4.00 -5.41 -4.40
C ILE A 54 3.85 -6.87 -4.88
N ALA A 55 2.75 -7.54 -4.57
CA ALA A 55 2.50 -8.92 -4.99
C ALA A 55 2.47 -9.07 -6.51
N LEU A 56 1.79 -8.16 -7.20
CA LEU A 56 1.76 -8.14 -8.67
C LEU A 56 3.16 -7.83 -9.25
N GLY A 57 3.86 -6.83 -8.69
CA GLY A 57 5.22 -6.49 -9.12
C GLY A 57 6.18 -7.66 -9.02
N ALA A 58 6.11 -8.44 -7.92
CA ALA A 58 6.90 -9.65 -7.74
C ALA A 58 6.56 -10.71 -8.81
N ARG A 59 5.28 -10.86 -9.15
CA ARG A 59 4.85 -11.78 -10.20
C ARG A 59 5.35 -11.36 -11.57
N LEU A 60 5.23 -10.09 -11.92
CA LEU A 60 5.72 -9.54 -13.19
C LEU A 60 7.24 -9.63 -13.30
N LYS A 61 7.98 -9.31 -12.23
CA LYS A 61 9.44 -9.50 -12.17
C LYS A 61 9.84 -10.94 -12.47
N ARG A 62 9.15 -11.92 -11.88
CA ARG A 62 9.41 -13.35 -12.13
C ARG A 62 9.10 -13.77 -13.56
N LEU A 63 8.17 -13.10 -14.23
CA LEU A 63 7.83 -13.31 -15.63
C LEU A 63 8.77 -12.54 -16.58
N GLY A 64 9.72 -11.78 -16.05
CA GLY A 64 10.65 -10.99 -16.86
C GLY A 64 10.02 -9.74 -17.48
N VAL A 65 8.92 -9.24 -16.93
CA VAL A 65 8.24 -8.03 -17.41
C VAL A 65 8.85 -6.81 -16.74
N PRO A 66 9.50 -5.88 -17.48
CA PRO A 66 10.04 -4.64 -16.91
C PRO A 66 8.92 -3.81 -16.28
N THR A 67 8.95 -3.67 -14.97
CA THR A 67 7.85 -3.07 -14.20
C THR A 67 8.38 -2.08 -13.17
N ILE A 68 7.71 -0.92 -13.05
CA ILE A 68 7.94 0.05 -11.97
C ILE A 68 6.67 0.15 -11.12
N ILE A 69 6.84 0.15 -9.81
CA ILE A 69 5.78 0.42 -8.83
C ILE A 69 5.94 1.86 -8.34
N LEU A 70 4.91 2.70 -8.53
CA LEU A 70 4.87 4.07 -8.01
C LEU A 70 4.13 4.10 -6.69
N GLU A 71 4.76 4.66 -5.66
CA GLU A 71 4.16 4.80 -4.33
C GLU A 71 4.39 6.21 -3.77
N LYS A 72 3.32 6.87 -3.37
CA LYS A 72 3.37 8.22 -2.80
C LYS A 72 4.09 8.32 -1.46
N ASN A 73 3.99 7.27 -0.63
CA ASN A 73 4.73 7.20 0.62
C ASN A 73 6.20 6.88 0.38
N PRO A 74 7.10 7.29 1.30
CA PRO A 74 8.54 7.08 1.11
C PRO A 74 8.97 5.61 1.02
N ARG A 75 8.30 4.71 1.76
CA ARG A 75 8.74 3.32 1.92
C ARG A 75 7.62 2.33 1.66
N ALA A 76 7.99 1.16 1.18
CA ALA A 76 7.06 0.03 1.17
C ALA A 76 6.59 -0.29 2.60
N GLY A 77 5.30 -0.57 2.74
CA GLY A 77 4.68 -0.82 4.05
C GLY A 77 4.18 0.41 4.80
N ASP A 78 4.49 1.63 4.37
CA ASP A 78 4.03 2.86 5.03
C ASP A 78 2.50 3.02 4.97
N SER A 79 1.82 2.40 4.01
CA SER A 79 0.35 2.30 4.00
C SER A 79 -0.21 1.60 5.24
N TRP A 80 0.58 0.75 5.89
CA TRP A 80 0.25 0.10 7.16
C TRP A 80 0.79 0.88 8.35
N ARG A 81 2.06 1.33 8.33
CA ARG A 81 2.68 2.09 9.42
C ARG A 81 1.92 3.37 9.76
N ASN A 82 1.35 4.04 8.75
CA ASN A 82 0.61 5.30 8.91
C ASN A 82 -0.81 5.14 9.48
N ARG A 83 -1.24 3.92 9.81
CA ARG A 83 -2.55 3.67 10.45
C ARG A 83 -2.46 3.82 11.96
N TYR A 84 -3.61 3.74 12.65
CA TYR A 84 -3.68 3.90 14.09
C TYR A 84 -2.80 2.91 14.86
N ARG A 85 -2.25 3.37 15.99
CA ARG A 85 -1.15 2.71 16.71
C ARG A 85 -1.40 1.26 17.09
N SER A 86 -2.61 0.92 17.51
CA SER A 86 -2.96 -0.42 18.00
C SER A 86 -3.47 -1.37 16.93
N LEU A 87 -3.34 -1.02 15.63
CA LEU A 87 -3.84 -1.86 14.55
C LEU A 87 -3.09 -3.18 14.51
N VAL A 88 -3.85 -4.25 14.54
CA VAL A 88 -3.44 -5.60 14.14
C VAL A 88 -4.36 -6.07 13.01
N LEU A 89 -3.88 -6.98 12.16
CA LEU A 89 -4.73 -7.59 11.16
C LEU A 89 -5.80 -8.43 11.85
N HIS A 90 -6.96 -8.57 11.22
CA HIS A 90 -8.05 -9.41 11.70
C HIS A 90 -8.13 -10.76 10.98
N ASP A 91 -7.38 -10.92 9.90
CA ASP A 91 -7.19 -12.18 9.22
C ASP A 91 -6.01 -12.94 9.85
N PRO A 92 -6.07 -14.28 9.94
CA PRO A 92 -4.96 -15.07 10.45
C PRO A 92 -3.74 -15.03 9.54
N VAL A 93 -2.57 -14.99 10.14
CA VAL A 93 -1.25 -14.83 9.48
C VAL A 93 -1.00 -15.79 8.31
N TRP A 94 -1.55 -16.99 8.34
CA TRP A 94 -1.38 -17.98 7.28
C TRP A 94 -2.15 -17.66 5.99
N TYR A 95 -3.05 -16.66 5.99
CA TYR A 95 -3.73 -16.18 4.78
C TYR A 95 -3.10 -14.90 4.20
N ASP A 96 -2.33 -14.16 4.99
CA ASP A 96 -1.91 -12.79 4.67
C ASP A 96 -0.57 -12.70 3.94
N HIS A 97 0.17 -13.82 3.82
CA HIS A 97 1.48 -13.81 3.18
C HIS A 97 1.41 -13.50 1.68
N LEU A 98 2.45 -12.84 1.18
CA LEU A 98 2.60 -12.59 -0.25
C LEU A 98 3.12 -13.84 -0.99
N PRO A 99 2.99 -13.89 -2.33
CA PRO A 99 3.56 -14.98 -3.13
C PRO A 99 5.06 -15.13 -2.89
N TYR A 100 5.58 -16.36 -3.01
CA TYR A 100 6.98 -16.74 -3.01
C TYR A 100 7.70 -16.78 -1.67
N ILE A 101 7.39 -15.91 -0.73
CA ILE A 101 8.04 -15.85 0.59
C ILE A 101 6.95 -15.93 1.66
N PRO A 102 6.84 -17.04 2.40
CA PRO A 102 5.91 -17.17 3.52
C PRO A 102 6.37 -16.31 4.71
N PHE A 103 5.45 -16.01 5.63
CA PHE A 103 5.82 -15.44 6.91
C PHE A 103 6.57 -16.46 7.76
N PRO A 104 7.44 -16.02 8.70
CA PRO A 104 8.03 -16.91 9.68
C PRO A 104 6.97 -17.63 10.52
N ASP A 105 7.24 -18.90 10.87
CA ASP A 105 6.29 -19.77 11.56
C ASP A 105 5.94 -19.28 12.99
N ASP A 106 6.82 -18.50 13.60
CA ASP A 106 6.65 -17.92 14.94
C ASP A 106 5.90 -16.58 14.98
N TRP A 107 5.35 -16.14 13.85
CA TRP A 107 4.62 -14.90 13.82
C TRP A 107 3.30 -14.98 14.59
N PRO A 108 2.86 -13.84 15.22
CA PRO A 108 1.58 -13.81 15.90
C PRO A 108 0.44 -14.09 14.92
N ILE A 109 -0.60 -14.77 15.39
CA ILE A 109 -1.77 -15.12 14.57
C ILE A 109 -2.37 -13.88 13.90
N PHE A 110 -2.46 -12.77 14.64
CA PHE A 110 -2.90 -11.48 14.10
C PHE A 110 -1.72 -10.54 14.03
N THR A 111 -1.23 -10.29 12.84
CA THR A 111 0.00 -9.54 12.61
C THR A 111 -0.16 -8.05 12.95
N PRO A 112 0.67 -7.46 13.82
CA PRO A 112 0.68 -6.02 14.05
C PRO A 112 1.08 -5.25 12.79
N LYS A 113 0.47 -4.08 12.57
CA LYS A 113 0.66 -3.27 11.38
C LYS A 113 2.12 -2.91 11.06
N ASP A 114 2.92 -2.62 12.08
CA ASP A 114 4.32 -2.22 11.91
C ASP A 114 5.17 -3.42 11.47
N LYS A 115 4.90 -4.60 12.07
CA LYS A 115 5.56 -5.85 11.67
C LYS A 115 5.25 -6.21 10.21
N LEU A 116 4.00 -6.01 9.78
CA LEU A 116 3.63 -6.19 8.37
C LEU A 116 4.31 -5.13 7.48
N GLY A 117 4.37 -3.89 7.93
CA GLY A 117 5.08 -2.82 7.21
C GLY A 117 6.55 -3.17 6.97
N ASP A 118 7.26 -3.66 7.98
CA ASP A 118 8.65 -4.08 7.88
C ASP A 118 8.82 -5.29 6.96
N TRP A 119 7.88 -6.23 7.01
CA TRP A 119 7.86 -7.36 6.07
C TRP A 119 7.73 -6.91 4.62
N LEU A 120 6.80 -6.00 4.32
CA LEU A 120 6.61 -5.48 2.96
C LEU A 120 7.85 -4.74 2.46
N GLU A 121 8.55 -4.00 3.31
CA GLU A 121 9.79 -3.33 2.98
C GLU A 121 10.92 -4.35 2.69
N MET A 122 11.09 -5.34 3.54
CA MET A 122 12.03 -6.44 3.31
C MET A 122 11.70 -7.18 2.01
N TYR A 123 10.42 -7.51 1.81
CA TYR A 123 9.96 -8.25 0.64
C TYR A 123 10.30 -7.53 -0.67
N THR A 124 10.07 -6.22 -0.77
CA THR A 124 10.42 -5.44 -1.97
C THR A 124 11.91 -5.49 -2.27
N LYS A 125 12.75 -5.43 -1.24
CA LYS A 125 14.21 -5.49 -1.37
C LYS A 125 14.68 -6.87 -1.79
N VAL A 126 14.21 -7.92 -1.12
CA VAL A 126 14.59 -9.32 -1.40
C VAL A 126 14.12 -9.78 -2.79
N MET A 127 12.93 -9.33 -3.19
CA MET A 127 12.39 -9.63 -4.52
C MET A 127 12.94 -8.71 -5.63
N GLU A 128 13.83 -7.78 -5.29
CA GLU A 128 14.48 -6.84 -6.22
C GLU A 128 13.48 -6.05 -7.07
N LEU A 129 12.40 -5.58 -6.45
CA LEU A 129 11.37 -4.83 -7.16
C LEU A 129 11.83 -3.40 -7.46
N ASN A 130 11.48 -2.90 -8.64
CA ASN A 130 11.69 -1.49 -8.99
C ASN A 130 10.60 -0.64 -8.34
N TYR A 131 10.79 -0.37 -7.06
CA TYR A 131 9.86 0.33 -6.20
C TYR A 131 10.28 1.80 -6.05
N TRP A 132 9.46 2.70 -6.58
CA TRP A 132 9.67 4.13 -6.51
C TRP A 132 8.80 4.72 -5.41
N GLY A 133 9.37 4.84 -4.21
CA GLY A 133 8.77 5.60 -3.10
C GLY A 133 8.80 7.11 -3.38
N SER A 134 8.12 7.89 -2.55
CA SER A 134 7.98 9.35 -2.71
C SER A 134 7.60 9.76 -4.15
N THR A 135 6.81 8.92 -4.82
CA THR A 135 6.44 9.09 -6.22
C THR A 135 4.93 9.08 -6.36
N GLU A 136 4.35 10.24 -6.63
CA GLU A 136 2.92 10.42 -6.78
C GLU A 136 2.52 10.57 -8.24
N CYS A 137 1.69 9.65 -8.75
CA CYS A 137 1.08 9.79 -10.06
C CYS A 137 0.07 10.93 -10.04
N LYS A 138 0.22 11.88 -10.97
CA LYS A 138 -0.66 13.03 -11.10
C LYS A 138 -1.68 12.87 -12.20
N LYS A 139 -1.25 12.26 -13.30
CA LYS A 139 -2.11 12.06 -14.45
C LYS A 139 -1.67 10.83 -15.23
N ALA A 140 -2.62 10.15 -15.83
CA ALA A 140 -2.36 9.10 -16.83
C ALA A 140 -3.33 9.27 -17.99
N SER A 141 -2.83 9.12 -19.20
CA SER A 141 -3.62 9.17 -20.44
C SER A 141 -3.18 8.06 -21.38
N PHE A 142 -4.14 7.45 -22.05
CA PHE A 142 -3.91 6.42 -23.05
C PHE A 142 -3.98 7.01 -24.44
N ASP A 143 -3.05 6.65 -25.30
CA ASP A 143 -3.02 7.03 -26.70
C ASP A 143 -3.43 5.82 -27.56
N GLU A 144 -4.58 5.92 -28.19
CA GLU A 144 -5.14 4.87 -29.05
C GLU A 144 -4.29 4.61 -30.29
N ALA A 145 -3.59 5.63 -30.81
CA ALA A 145 -2.79 5.49 -32.02
C ALA A 145 -1.49 4.72 -31.77
N THR A 146 -0.82 4.99 -30.64
CA THR A 146 0.44 4.32 -30.27
C THR A 146 0.22 3.11 -29.36
N GLN A 147 -0.98 2.93 -28.82
CA GLN A 147 -1.32 1.89 -27.84
C GLN A 147 -0.40 1.96 -26.61
N GLU A 148 -0.14 3.17 -26.12
CA GLU A 148 0.75 3.45 -25.01
C GLU A 148 0.07 4.37 -23.98
N TRP A 149 0.43 4.19 -22.73
CA TRP A 149 0.10 5.13 -21.67
C TRP A 149 1.17 6.21 -21.55
N THR A 150 0.74 7.42 -21.23
CA THR A 150 1.62 8.48 -20.71
C THR A 150 1.26 8.68 -19.25
N VAL A 151 2.21 8.43 -18.35
CA VAL A 151 2.04 8.55 -16.89
C VAL A 151 2.91 9.69 -16.38
N GLU A 152 2.30 10.76 -15.93
CA GLU A 152 2.95 11.93 -15.34
C GLU A 152 2.97 11.78 -13.81
N ALA A 153 4.15 11.83 -13.22
CA ALA A 153 4.35 11.66 -11.79
C ALA A 153 5.33 12.69 -11.23
N ILE A 154 5.29 12.90 -9.93
CA ILE A 154 6.28 13.67 -9.19
C ILE A 154 7.06 12.70 -8.31
N ARG A 155 8.36 12.56 -8.55
CA ARG A 155 9.29 11.73 -7.79
C ARG A 155 10.26 12.61 -7.01
N ASP A 156 10.28 12.50 -5.70
CA ASP A 156 11.14 13.33 -4.83
C ASP A 156 11.07 14.83 -5.17
N GLY A 157 9.85 15.31 -5.46
CA GLY A 157 9.59 16.70 -5.84
C GLY A 157 9.91 17.06 -7.30
N LYS A 158 10.41 16.13 -8.11
CA LYS A 158 10.78 16.37 -9.52
C LYS A 158 9.77 15.68 -10.45
N PRO A 159 9.38 16.33 -11.56
CA PRO A 159 8.51 15.73 -12.54
C PRO A 159 9.23 14.58 -13.29
N VAL A 160 8.50 13.50 -13.52
CA VAL A 160 8.94 12.35 -14.31
C VAL A 160 7.77 11.88 -15.18
N THR A 161 8.08 11.47 -16.40
CA THR A 161 7.10 10.92 -17.35
C THR A 161 7.52 9.52 -17.77
N LEU A 162 6.61 8.55 -17.58
CA LEU A 162 6.79 7.17 -18.01
C LEU A 162 5.82 6.84 -19.16
N ARG A 163 6.25 5.95 -20.06
CA ARG A 163 5.45 5.51 -21.20
C ARG A 163 5.31 3.98 -21.25
N PRO A 164 4.54 3.41 -20.33
CA PRO A 164 4.32 1.97 -20.32
C PRO A 164 3.28 1.53 -21.37
N LYS A 165 3.34 0.25 -21.77
CA LYS A 165 2.28 -0.41 -22.54
C LYS A 165 1.09 -0.79 -21.66
N GLN A 166 1.34 -1.06 -20.40
CA GLN A 166 0.32 -1.48 -19.42
C GLN A 166 0.34 -0.59 -18.19
N LEU A 167 -0.84 -0.21 -17.74
CA LEU A 167 -1.05 0.55 -16.51
C LEU A 167 -1.97 -0.22 -15.58
N VAL A 168 -1.55 -0.35 -14.30
CA VAL A 168 -2.32 -1.03 -13.28
C VAL A 168 -2.59 -0.10 -12.11
N PHE A 169 -3.85 -0.02 -11.69
CA PHE A 169 -4.24 0.67 -10.46
C PHE A 169 -4.29 -0.30 -9.29
N ALA A 170 -3.37 -0.15 -8.35
CA ALA A 170 -3.29 -0.90 -7.09
C ALA A 170 -3.42 0.04 -5.89
N THR A 171 -4.27 1.06 -6.00
CA THR A 171 -4.41 2.18 -5.06
C THR A 171 -5.19 1.84 -3.79
N GLY A 172 -5.62 0.58 -3.65
CA GLY A 172 -6.36 0.06 -2.52
C GLY A 172 -7.88 0.11 -2.72
N ALA A 173 -8.58 -0.60 -1.82
CA ALA A 173 -10.03 -0.72 -1.87
C ALA A 173 -10.78 0.50 -1.30
N TYR A 174 -10.07 1.35 -0.55
CA TYR A 174 -10.63 2.51 0.13
C TYR A 174 -9.98 3.78 -0.41
N GLY A 175 -10.79 4.62 -1.06
CA GLY A 175 -10.39 5.92 -1.58
C GLY A 175 -10.08 6.95 -0.47
N PRO A 176 -9.98 8.23 -0.84
CA PRO A 176 -9.88 9.30 0.14
C PRO A 176 -11.08 9.29 1.09
N PRO A 177 -10.95 9.81 2.32
CA PRO A 177 -12.04 9.91 3.27
C PRO A 177 -13.24 10.62 2.67
N ASN A 178 -14.43 10.01 2.78
CA ASN A 178 -15.68 10.71 2.49
C ASN A 178 -16.07 11.50 3.75
N GLU A 179 -16.09 12.81 3.65
CA GLU A 179 -16.66 13.68 4.69
C GLU A 179 -18.18 13.72 4.49
N ILE A 180 -18.91 13.29 5.51
CA ILE A 180 -20.36 13.25 5.47
C ILE A 180 -20.87 14.51 6.17
N GLU A 181 -21.68 15.29 5.47
CA GLU A 181 -22.46 16.36 6.06
C GLU A 181 -23.73 15.76 6.70
N LEU A 182 -23.77 15.77 8.02
CA LEU A 182 -24.95 15.35 8.79
C LEU A 182 -25.67 16.59 9.32
N PRO A 183 -27.00 16.73 9.09
CA PRO A 183 -27.76 17.83 9.68
C PRO A 183 -27.62 17.86 11.21
N GLY A 184 -27.19 18.99 11.76
CA GLY A 184 -26.97 19.17 13.18
C GLY A 184 -25.60 18.74 13.69
N ILE A 185 -24.67 18.35 12.81
CA ILE A 185 -23.29 17.98 13.17
C ILE A 185 -22.56 19.13 13.86
N GLU A 186 -22.91 20.36 13.50
CA GLU A 186 -22.38 21.60 14.05
C GLU A 186 -22.77 21.81 15.53
N ASN A 187 -23.83 21.17 15.98
CA ASN A 187 -24.30 21.27 17.36
C ASN A 187 -23.59 20.29 18.32
N PHE A 188 -22.75 19.41 17.79
CA PHE A 188 -21.98 18.48 18.61
C PHE A 188 -20.74 19.20 19.18
N GLY A 189 -20.71 19.40 20.50
CA GLY A 189 -19.63 20.11 21.19
C GLY A 189 -18.33 19.30 21.41
N GLY A 190 -18.25 18.05 20.92
CA GLY A 190 -17.08 17.21 21.06
C GLY A 190 -16.16 17.23 19.83
N GLU A 191 -14.99 16.56 19.91
CA GLU A 191 -14.12 16.40 18.75
C GLU A 191 -14.77 15.51 17.68
N GLN A 192 -14.69 15.95 16.44
CA GLN A 192 -15.22 15.24 15.27
C GLN A 192 -14.11 15.04 14.27
N TYR A 193 -13.91 13.81 13.83
CA TYR A 193 -12.94 13.50 12.78
C TYR A 193 -13.26 12.18 12.09
N HIS A 194 -12.84 12.09 10.85
CA HIS A 194 -12.93 10.84 10.10
C HIS A 194 -12.00 9.77 10.72
N SER A 195 -12.41 8.50 10.70
CA SER A 195 -11.66 7.39 11.29
C SER A 195 -10.20 7.25 10.81
N SER A 196 -9.89 7.74 9.59
CA SER A 196 -8.53 7.77 9.07
C SER A 196 -7.60 8.72 9.83
N LYS A 197 -8.14 9.71 10.55
CA LYS A 197 -7.38 10.67 11.36
C LYS A 197 -7.14 10.19 12.80
N TYR A 198 -7.79 9.09 13.20
CA TYR A 198 -7.59 8.51 14.52
C TYR A 198 -6.21 7.86 14.63
N GLN A 199 -5.45 8.19 15.65
CA GLN A 199 -4.13 7.62 15.88
C GLN A 199 -4.06 6.75 17.14
N SER A 200 -4.63 7.26 18.25
CA SER A 200 -4.56 6.58 19.54
C SER A 200 -5.48 7.27 20.55
N GLY A 201 -6.00 6.53 21.51
CA GLY A 201 -6.64 7.08 22.70
C GLY A 201 -5.65 7.52 23.79
N ALA A 202 -4.36 7.25 23.62
CA ALA A 202 -3.36 7.59 24.62
C ALA A 202 -3.10 9.12 24.65
N GLY A 203 -3.23 9.72 25.81
CA GLY A 203 -2.86 11.11 26.07
C GLY A 203 -3.93 12.18 25.75
N LYS A 204 -4.99 11.85 25.01
CA LYS A 204 -6.08 12.79 24.74
C LYS A 204 -7.29 12.61 25.67
N TYR A 205 -7.51 11.38 26.12
CA TYR A 205 -8.72 11.07 26.87
C TYR A 205 -8.37 10.22 28.09
N ASN A 206 -8.74 10.69 29.25
CA ASN A 206 -8.80 9.87 30.48
C ASN A 206 -10.05 8.96 30.36
N VAL A 207 -10.16 8.25 29.24
CA VAL A 207 -11.36 7.48 28.88
C VAL A 207 -11.17 6.05 29.34
N ASP A 208 -12.08 5.62 30.16
CA ASP A 208 -12.30 4.19 30.42
C ASP A 208 -12.64 3.50 29.09
N LEU A 209 -11.68 2.76 28.52
CA LEU A 209 -11.82 2.06 27.24
C LEU A 209 -13.03 1.12 27.19
N ARG A 210 -13.58 0.74 28.37
CA ARG A 210 -14.81 -0.03 28.51
C ARG A 210 -16.06 0.75 28.09
N LYS A 211 -15.97 2.08 27.95
CA LYS A 211 -17.06 2.96 27.51
C LYS A 211 -17.00 3.32 26.02
N ILE A 212 -15.98 2.86 25.28
CA ILE A 212 -15.92 3.04 23.82
C ILE A 212 -16.84 2.00 23.19
N GLN A 213 -18.03 2.42 22.85
CA GLN A 213 -18.97 1.59 22.12
C GLN A 213 -18.69 1.76 20.61
N TRP A 214 -18.10 0.73 20.00
CA TRP A 214 -17.94 0.62 18.56
C TRP A 214 -19.33 0.50 17.91
N ASN A 215 -19.81 1.54 17.28
CA ASN A 215 -20.97 1.42 16.42
C ASN A 215 -20.54 0.81 15.08
N LEU A 216 -20.74 -0.48 14.99
CA LEU A 216 -20.53 -1.29 13.81
C LEU A 216 -21.57 -0.96 12.74
N ASN A 217 -21.09 -0.74 11.52
CA ASN A 217 -21.81 -0.94 10.27
C ASN A 217 -23.31 -0.60 10.26
N VAL A 218 -23.63 0.66 10.07
CA VAL A 218 -24.98 1.02 9.62
C VAL A 218 -24.98 1.03 8.10
N PRO A 219 -25.75 0.14 7.43
CA PRO A 219 -25.98 0.26 6.00
C PRO A 219 -26.68 1.59 5.72
N CYS A 220 -26.27 2.34 4.70
CA CYS A 220 -26.83 3.65 4.37
C CYS A 220 -28.38 3.67 4.21
N ASN A 221 -29.03 2.54 4.02
CA ASN A 221 -30.48 2.40 3.90
C ASN A 221 -31.22 2.30 5.26
N GLY A 222 -30.53 2.25 6.39
CA GLY A 222 -31.11 2.10 7.73
C GLY A 222 -31.20 3.39 8.57
N MET A 223 -30.72 4.51 8.05
CA MET A 223 -30.56 5.77 8.82
C MET A 223 -31.82 6.36 9.43
N LEU A 224 -33.00 6.04 8.92
CA LEU A 224 -34.26 6.67 9.39
C LEU A 224 -34.79 6.10 10.70
N LYS A 225 -34.41 4.90 11.10
CA LYS A 225 -34.86 4.29 12.38
C LYS A 225 -33.99 4.62 13.59
N GLU A 226 -32.73 5.03 13.38
CA GLU A 226 -31.78 5.26 14.46
C GLU A 226 -31.66 6.72 14.94
N LYS A 227 -32.34 7.67 14.28
CA LYS A 227 -32.36 9.08 14.73
C LYS A 227 -32.67 9.26 16.24
N LYS A 228 -33.55 8.43 16.81
CA LYS A 228 -33.90 8.49 18.24
C LYS A 228 -32.81 7.97 19.17
N ILE A 229 -31.98 7.02 18.71
CA ILE A 229 -30.92 6.41 19.54
C ILE A 229 -29.70 7.32 19.54
N LEU A 230 -29.35 7.94 18.41
CA LEU A 230 -28.26 8.91 18.32
C LEU A 230 -28.55 10.16 19.16
N GLN A 231 -29.76 10.70 19.08
CA GLN A 231 -30.15 11.90 19.82
C GLN A 231 -30.11 11.74 21.33
N LYS A 232 -30.36 10.50 21.84
CA LYS A 232 -30.31 10.19 23.28
C LYS A 232 -28.89 10.09 23.84
N ARG A 233 -27.88 9.80 22.99
CA ARG A 233 -26.49 9.65 23.40
C ARG A 233 -25.61 10.89 23.13
N TRP A 234 -26.08 11.85 22.32
CA TRP A 234 -25.35 13.08 22.02
C TRP A 234 -25.18 14.01 23.23
N ASN A 235 -25.97 13.82 24.26
CA ASN A 235 -25.92 14.65 25.49
C ASN A 235 -24.98 14.05 26.55
N GLU A 236 -24.30 12.93 26.29
CA GLU A 236 -23.35 12.37 27.25
C GLU A 236 -21.95 12.92 26.99
N PRO A 237 -21.28 13.54 27.99
CA PRO A 237 -19.91 13.99 27.86
C PRO A 237 -18.99 12.80 27.58
N ASN A 238 -18.08 12.93 26.61
CA ASN A 238 -17.11 11.93 26.17
C ASN A 238 -17.59 10.87 25.16
N THR A 239 -18.59 11.13 24.33
CA THR A 239 -18.94 10.25 23.20
C THR A 239 -18.08 10.55 22.00
N ILE A 240 -17.37 9.55 21.48
CA ILE A 240 -16.59 9.65 20.23
C ILE A 240 -17.38 8.96 19.11
N LEU A 241 -17.67 9.68 18.05
CA LEU A 241 -18.34 9.14 16.86
C LEU A 241 -17.33 8.76 15.79
N HIS A 242 -17.32 7.50 15.40
CA HIS A 242 -16.54 6.97 14.29
C HIS A 242 -17.46 6.65 13.11
N TYR A 243 -17.14 7.16 11.95
CA TYR A 243 -17.84 6.86 10.70
C TYR A 243 -17.00 5.95 9.82
N LYS A 244 -17.59 4.89 9.34
CA LYS A 244 -17.06 4.07 8.29
C LYS A 244 -18.16 3.84 7.26
N CYS A 245 -18.07 4.49 6.11
CA CYS A 245 -18.88 4.13 4.96
C CYS A 245 -18.14 3.06 4.13
N ARG A 246 -18.87 2.02 3.75
CA ARG A 246 -18.43 1.05 2.74
C ARG A 246 -18.77 1.57 1.36
#